data_8d1328f69b996e268709251b5f98bd2c
#
_entry.id   8d1328f69b996e268709251b5f98bd2c
#
_cell.length_a   1.000
_cell.length_b   1.000
_cell.length_c   1.000
_cell.angle_alpha   90.00
_cell.angle_beta   90.00
_cell.angle_gamma   90.00
#
_symmetry.space_group_name_H-M   'P 1'
#
loop_
_entity.id
_entity.type
_entity.pdbx_description
1 polymer ?
#
loop_
_entity_poly.entity_id
_entity_poly.type
_entity_poly.pdbx_seq_one_letter_code
_entity_poly.pdbx_strand_id
1 'polypeptide(L)'
;MFKQFIIITLCLVSVTNLLYSQKAAQFINESETERIEKYLSSDELAGRQIYTPGIEKAAKYIANEFKQNGLATFKNSPSHLQSFSRISTKFISASGIFDGNNIDTKNIIAITSEANLDINEKSGYEVVKIAKEDNLFLTVRKYMTNNKNYIILVDESLGANFGRLVQFKSGLSEQQKSIFIVLTNQTPTAYKLQATHKVDKLSLSNVVGIIPGKSLPNEYVIFSGHYDHLGVNGKRAVNGDSIYNGANDDAAGTTAMIMLSKYYSVLA
;
A
#
# COMPACT_ATOMS: atom_id res chain seq x y z
N MET A 1 32.36 -31.39 44.06
CA MET A 1 30.92 -31.23 43.84
C MET A 1 30.55 -29.97 43.04
N PHE A 2 30.94 -28.76 43.41
CA PHE A 2 30.58 -27.52 42.71
C PHE A 2 31.01 -27.47 41.21
N LYS A 3 32.23 -27.89 40.87
CA LYS A 3 32.74 -27.90 39.51
C LYS A 3 32.01 -28.92 38.61
N GLN A 4 31.58 -30.03 39.12
CA GLN A 4 30.81 -31.02 38.37
C GLN A 4 29.38 -30.54 38.09
N PHE A 5 28.77 -29.82 39.05
CA PHE A 5 27.45 -29.21 38.84
C PHE A 5 27.46 -28.14 37.73
N ILE A 6 28.51 -27.30 37.69
CA ILE A 6 28.66 -26.26 36.65
C ILE A 6 28.83 -26.89 35.26
N ILE A 7 29.60 -27.94 35.15
CA ILE A 7 29.80 -28.63 33.84
C ILE A 7 28.50 -29.30 33.35
N ILE A 8 27.75 -29.94 34.24
CA ILE A 8 26.45 -30.55 33.89
C ILE A 8 25.46 -29.49 33.49
N THR A 9 25.40 -28.35 34.17
CA THR A 9 24.51 -27.23 33.82
C THR A 9 24.88 -26.63 32.45
N LEU A 10 26.18 -26.43 32.18
CA LEU A 10 26.67 -25.95 30.89
C LEU A 10 26.34 -26.91 29.74
N CYS A 11 26.51 -28.22 29.97
CA CYS A 11 26.15 -29.26 28.97
C CYS A 11 24.64 -29.30 28.69
N LEU A 12 23.81 -29.18 29.73
CA LEU A 12 22.34 -29.13 29.55
C LEU A 12 21.89 -27.91 28.76
N VAL A 13 22.43 -26.73 29.04
CA VAL A 13 22.14 -25.51 28.29
C VAL A 13 22.61 -25.61 26.81
N SER A 14 23.76 -26.26 26.58
CA SER A 14 24.28 -26.46 25.23
C SER A 14 23.40 -27.43 24.44
N VAL A 15 22.93 -28.51 25.05
CA VAL A 15 22.05 -29.51 24.39
C VAL A 15 20.69 -28.91 24.08
N THR A 16 20.11 -28.10 24.95
CA THR A 16 18.82 -27.46 24.67
C THR A 16 18.91 -26.47 23.51
N ASN A 17 19.98 -25.67 23.42
CA ASN A 17 20.19 -24.76 22.29
C ASN A 17 20.38 -25.51 20.95
N LEU A 18 21.06 -26.66 20.94
CA LEU A 18 21.20 -27.51 19.76
C LEU A 18 19.86 -28.10 19.30
N LEU A 19 19.00 -28.52 20.22
CA LEU A 19 17.67 -29.04 19.89
C LEU A 19 16.75 -27.96 19.30
N TYR A 20 16.80 -26.74 19.78
CA TYR A 20 16.04 -25.61 19.20
C TYR A 20 16.57 -25.24 17.81
N SER A 21 17.89 -25.21 17.62
CA SER A 21 18.50 -24.94 16.32
C SER A 21 18.14 -25.99 15.26
N GLN A 22 18.16 -27.27 15.62
CA GLN A 22 17.75 -28.37 14.72
C GLN A 22 16.28 -28.30 14.34
N LYS A 23 15.39 -27.88 15.25
CA LYS A 23 13.98 -27.66 14.92
C LYS A 23 13.79 -26.51 13.92
N ALA A 24 14.49 -25.40 14.07
CA ALA A 24 14.41 -24.30 13.13
C ALA A 24 14.84 -24.71 11.72
N ALA A 25 15.99 -25.39 11.59
CA ALA A 25 16.52 -25.85 10.31
C ALA A 25 15.61 -26.85 9.57
N GLN A 26 14.73 -27.55 10.27
CA GLN A 26 13.73 -28.42 9.65
C GLN A 26 12.69 -27.64 8.83
N PHE A 27 12.34 -26.44 9.25
CA PHE A 27 11.30 -25.61 8.64
C PHE A 27 11.87 -24.46 7.83
N ILE A 28 13.02 -23.92 8.26
CA ILE A 28 13.71 -22.81 7.61
C ILE A 28 14.99 -23.38 6.98
N ASN A 29 14.89 -23.78 5.72
CA ASN A 29 15.96 -24.41 4.97
C ASN A 29 16.01 -23.95 3.52
N GLU A 30 17.10 -24.24 2.83
CA GLU A 30 17.38 -23.82 1.47
C GLU A 30 16.30 -24.27 0.48
N SER A 31 15.87 -25.52 0.56
CA SER A 31 14.87 -26.11 -0.36
C SER A 31 13.51 -25.40 -0.29
N GLU A 32 13.03 -25.10 0.92
CA GLU A 32 11.78 -24.35 1.11
C GLU A 32 11.94 -22.90 0.68
N THR A 33 13.09 -22.26 0.97
CA THR A 33 13.41 -20.92 0.50
C THR A 33 13.35 -20.86 -1.02
N GLU A 34 14.08 -21.76 -1.70
CA GLU A 34 14.09 -21.83 -3.16
C GLU A 34 12.69 -22.06 -3.72
N ARG A 35 11.92 -22.98 -3.18
CA ARG A 35 10.57 -23.30 -3.64
C ARG A 35 9.65 -22.08 -3.64
N ILE A 36 9.63 -21.34 -2.53
CA ILE A 36 8.72 -20.20 -2.34
C ILE A 36 9.21 -19.01 -3.17
N GLU A 37 10.48 -18.64 -3.03
CA GLU A 37 11.04 -17.47 -3.69
C GLU A 37 11.05 -17.60 -5.21
N LYS A 38 11.38 -18.80 -5.73
CA LYS A 38 11.35 -19.11 -7.16
C LYS A 38 9.95 -18.93 -7.76
N TYR A 39 8.90 -19.34 -7.04
CA TYR A 39 7.53 -19.10 -7.50
C TYR A 39 7.18 -17.61 -7.45
N LEU A 40 7.43 -16.94 -6.31
CA LEU A 40 7.09 -15.53 -6.16
C LEU A 40 7.84 -14.62 -7.14
N SER A 41 9.05 -14.98 -7.55
CA SER A 41 9.85 -14.25 -8.53
C SER A 41 9.77 -14.80 -9.96
N SER A 42 8.81 -15.70 -10.24
CA SER A 42 8.67 -16.29 -11.58
C SER A 42 8.04 -15.33 -12.58
N ASP A 43 8.33 -15.55 -13.87
CA ASP A 43 7.72 -14.84 -14.99
C ASP A 43 6.20 -15.05 -15.07
N GLU A 44 5.71 -16.17 -14.53
CA GLU A 44 4.26 -16.46 -14.44
C GLU A 44 3.50 -15.37 -13.69
N LEU A 45 4.14 -14.73 -12.73
CA LEU A 45 3.56 -13.65 -11.93
C LEU A 45 3.77 -12.26 -12.55
N ALA A 46 4.43 -12.18 -13.72
CA ALA A 46 4.64 -10.95 -14.48
C ALA A 46 5.08 -9.75 -13.61
N GLY A 47 6.00 -10.02 -12.66
CA GLY A 47 6.52 -9.02 -11.74
C GLY A 47 5.51 -8.46 -10.74
N ARG A 48 4.43 -9.16 -10.44
CA ARG A 48 3.46 -8.92 -9.33
C ARG A 48 2.97 -7.48 -9.22
N GLN A 49 2.77 -6.80 -10.36
CA GLN A 49 2.28 -5.42 -10.33
C GLN A 49 0.87 -5.36 -9.75
N ILE A 50 0.62 -4.35 -8.92
CA ILE A 50 -0.72 -4.10 -8.38
C ILE A 50 -1.75 -3.97 -9.51
N TYR A 51 -2.97 -4.46 -9.26
CA TYR A 51 -4.09 -4.46 -10.21
C TYR A 51 -3.89 -5.33 -11.46
N THR A 52 -3.04 -6.36 -11.36
CA THR A 52 -2.82 -7.33 -12.43
C THR A 52 -3.12 -8.76 -11.97
N PRO A 53 -3.35 -9.70 -12.88
CA PRO A 53 -3.52 -11.11 -12.50
C PRO A 53 -2.31 -11.70 -11.74
N GLY A 54 -1.10 -11.17 -11.94
CA GLY A 54 0.11 -11.63 -11.25
C GLY A 54 0.06 -11.42 -9.75
N ILE A 55 -0.38 -10.24 -9.29
CA ILE A 55 -0.52 -9.96 -7.86
C ILE A 55 -1.61 -10.80 -7.21
N GLU A 56 -2.69 -11.11 -7.95
CA GLU A 56 -3.77 -11.97 -7.45
C GLU A 56 -3.31 -13.42 -7.26
N LYS A 57 -2.50 -13.95 -8.20
CA LYS A 57 -1.88 -15.26 -8.09
C LYS A 57 -0.95 -15.32 -6.89
N ALA A 58 -0.11 -14.31 -6.69
CA ALA A 58 0.79 -14.21 -5.53
C ALA A 58 0.00 -14.22 -4.22
N ALA A 59 -1.05 -13.42 -4.11
CA ALA A 59 -1.91 -13.37 -2.92
C ALA A 59 -2.55 -14.73 -2.60
N LYS A 60 -3.06 -15.43 -3.62
CA LYS A 60 -3.66 -16.77 -3.46
C LYS A 60 -2.61 -17.80 -3.04
N TYR A 61 -1.41 -17.71 -3.59
CA TYR A 61 -0.29 -18.60 -3.22
C TYR A 61 0.08 -18.42 -1.74
N ILE A 62 0.31 -17.18 -1.30
CA ILE A 62 0.64 -16.88 0.11
C ILE A 62 -0.50 -17.31 1.05
N ALA A 63 -1.75 -17.06 0.67
CA ALA A 63 -2.91 -17.49 1.45
C ALA A 63 -2.99 -19.01 1.60
N ASN A 64 -2.61 -19.77 0.55
CA ASN A 64 -2.55 -21.20 0.58
C ASN A 64 -1.40 -21.71 1.48
N GLU A 65 -0.22 -21.10 1.43
CA GLU A 65 0.88 -21.40 2.35
C GLU A 65 0.45 -21.18 3.82
N PHE A 66 -0.22 -20.07 4.14
CA PHE A 66 -0.74 -19.84 5.49
C PHE A 66 -1.76 -20.89 5.92
N LYS A 67 -2.66 -21.27 5.03
CA LYS A 67 -3.63 -22.35 5.29
C LYS A 67 -2.95 -23.69 5.54
N GLN A 68 -1.95 -24.04 4.75
CA GLN A 68 -1.18 -25.29 4.91
C GLN A 68 -0.37 -25.29 6.22
N ASN A 69 0.12 -24.13 6.62
CA ASN A 69 0.82 -23.96 7.88
C ASN A 69 -0.13 -23.92 9.11
N GLY A 70 -1.45 -24.05 8.90
CA GLY A 70 -2.43 -24.11 9.98
C GLY A 70 -2.72 -22.76 10.66
N LEU A 71 -2.44 -21.63 10.03
CA LEU A 71 -2.72 -20.30 10.60
C LEU A 71 -4.23 -20.03 10.64
N ALA A 72 -4.68 -19.35 11.68
CA ALA A 72 -6.03 -18.83 11.78
C ALA A 72 -6.22 -17.61 10.86
N THR A 73 -7.44 -17.38 10.41
CA THR A 73 -7.80 -16.19 9.64
C THR A 73 -8.06 -14.99 10.56
N PHE A 74 -7.91 -13.78 10.02
CA PHE A 74 -8.17 -12.57 10.78
C PHE A 74 -9.67 -12.40 11.08
N LYS A 75 -10.02 -12.21 12.36
CA LYS A 75 -11.41 -12.01 12.81
C LYS A 75 -12.42 -13.03 12.24
N ASN A 76 -12.02 -14.30 12.16
CA ASN A 76 -12.82 -15.37 11.57
C ASN A 76 -13.28 -15.10 10.12
N SER A 77 -12.47 -14.36 9.36
CA SER A 77 -12.69 -14.19 7.92
C SER A 77 -12.77 -15.56 7.22
N PRO A 78 -13.55 -15.72 6.14
CA PRO A 78 -13.62 -16.98 5.40
C PRO A 78 -12.30 -17.36 4.68
N SER A 79 -11.36 -16.44 4.60
CA SER A 79 -10.05 -16.67 3.97
C SER A 79 -8.97 -15.81 4.62
N HIS A 80 -7.70 -16.09 4.28
CA HIS A 80 -6.56 -15.26 4.67
C HIS A 80 -6.48 -13.93 3.89
N LEU A 81 -7.34 -13.70 2.90
CA LEU A 81 -7.38 -12.46 2.13
C LEU A 81 -8.20 -11.40 2.86
N GLN A 82 -7.58 -10.30 3.21
CA GLN A 82 -8.22 -9.09 3.68
C GLN A 82 -8.32 -8.11 2.52
N SER A 83 -9.43 -8.20 1.77
CA SER A 83 -9.62 -7.37 0.58
C SER A 83 -10.03 -5.94 0.94
N PHE A 84 -9.52 -5.00 0.18
CA PHE A 84 -9.88 -3.58 0.26
C PHE A 84 -9.83 -2.96 -1.15
N SER A 85 -10.44 -1.78 -1.30
CA SER A 85 -10.47 -1.09 -2.57
C SER A 85 -9.69 0.22 -2.54
N ARG A 86 -9.21 0.60 -3.70
CA ARG A 86 -8.67 1.92 -4.00
C ARG A 86 -9.40 2.50 -5.21
N ILE A 87 -9.54 3.81 -5.21
CA ILE A 87 -10.14 4.55 -6.31
C ILE A 87 -9.03 5.19 -7.14
N SER A 88 -9.16 5.08 -8.45
CA SER A 88 -8.38 5.83 -9.43
C SER A 88 -9.34 6.63 -10.30
N THR A 89 -9.09 7.93 -10.43
CA THR A 89 -9.94 8.79 -11.23
C THR A 89 -9.22 9.30 -12.46
N LYS A 90 -9.86 9.15 -13.62
CA LYS A 90 -9.39 9.70 -14.90
C LYS A 90 -10.19 10.95 -15.21
N PHE A 91 -9.50 12.06 -15.46
CA PHE A 91 -10.10 13.34 -15.81
C PHE A 91 -10.89 13.26 -17.10
N ILE A 92 -12.10 13.83 -17.09
CA ILE A 92 -12.95 14.04 -18.28
C ILE A 92 -13.06 15.54 -18.54
N SER A 93 -13.55 16.32 -17.56
CA SER A 93 -13.72 17.78 -17.70
C SER A 93 -13.64 18.47 -16.34
N ALA A 94 -13.32 19.76 -16.35
CA ALA A 94 -13.50 20.65 -15.24
C ALA A 94 -13.86 22.04 -15.73
N SER A 95 -14.59 22.81 -14.93
CA SER A 95 -14.86 24.21 -15.15
C SER A 95 -14.90 24.95 -13.81
N GLY A 96 -14.60 26.23 -13.83
CA GLY A 96 -14.62 27.08 -12.65
C GLY A 96 -14.98 28.52 -12.98
N ILE A 97 -15.71 29.15 -12.06
CA ILE A 97 -16.05 30.56 -12.10
C ILE A 97 -15.74 31.13 -10.72
N PHE A 98 -14.94 32.18 -10.65
CA PHE A 98 -14.63 32.96 -9.47
C PHE A 98 -15.11 34.39 -9.67
N ASP A 99 -16.03 34.87 -8.81
CA ASP A 99 -16.58 36.24 -8.84
C ASP A 99 -17.02 36.66 -10.25
N GLY A 100 -17.68 35.71 -10.99
CA GLY A 100 -18.19 35.94 -12.35
C GLY A 100 -17.17 35.70 -13.48
N ASN A 101 -15.89 35.47 -13.19
CA ASN A 101 -14.84 35.24 -14.19
C ASN A 101 -14.54 33.78 -14.34
N ASN A 102 -14.42 33.28 -15.59
CA ASN A 102 -14.07 31.92 -15.90
C ASN A 102 -12.59 31.64 -15.53
N ILE A 103 -12.35 30.48 -14.97
CA ILE A 103 -11.00 29.95 -14.71
C ILE A 103 -10.62 29.03 -15.86
N ASP A 104 -9.40 29.15 -16.36
CA ASP A 104 -8.86 28.20 -17.35
C ASP A 104 -8.82 26.79 -16.78
N THR A 105 -9.37 25.81 -17.50
CA THR A 105 -9.44 24.40 -17.06
C THR A 105 -8.09 23.81 -16.69
N LYS A 106 -6.99 24.25 -17.34
CA LYS A 106 -5.64 23.79 -17.01
C LYS A 106 -5.18 24.20 -15.61
N ASN A 107 -5.82 25.21 -15.02
CA ASN A 107 -5.55 25.72 -13.67
C ASN A 107 -6.45 25.07 -12.61
N ILE A 108 -7.23 24.03 -12.97
CA ILE A 108 -8.13 23.32 -12.06
C ILE A 108 -7.75 21.85 -11.97
N ILE A 109 -7.48 21.37 -10.77
CA ILE A 109 -7.32 19.95 -10.48
C ILE A 109 -8.31 19.57 -9.39
N ALA A 110 -9.13 18.55 -9.62
CA ALA A 110 -9.98 17.97 -8.59
C ALA A 110 -9.43 16.59 -8.18
N ILE A 111 -9.23 16.40 -6.88
CA ILE A 111 -8.86 15.11 -6.26
C ILE A 111 -10.10 14.64 -5.52
N THR A 112 -10.67 13.52 -5.95
CA THR A 112 -11.94 13.03 -5.43
C THR A 112 -12.11 11.54 -5.74
N SER A 113 -12.93 10.85 -4.96
CA SER A 113 -13.43 9.50 -5.28
C SER A 113 -14.77 9.53 -6.05
N GLU A 114 -15.32 10.70 -6.32
CA GLU A 114 -16.62 10.87 -6.96
C GLU A 114 -16.49 11.10 -8.47
N ALA A 115 -17.48 10.59 -9.23
CA ALA A 115 -17.52 10.75 -10.67
C ALA A 115 -17.84 12.20 -11.08
N ASN A 116 -18.70 12.88 -10.32
CA ASN A 116 -19.16 14.24 -10.63
C ASN A 116 -19.12 15.10 -9.36
N LEU A 117 -18.56 16.28 -9.49
CA LEU A 117 -18.60 17.34 -8.49
C LEU A 117 -19.23 18.58 -9.10
N ASP A 118 -20.15 19.20 -8.39
CA ASP A 118 -20.71 20.52 -8.67
C ASP A 118 -20.85 21.27 -7.35
N ILE A 119 -19.98 22.23 -7.10
CA ILE A 119 -19.87 22.92 -5.82
C ILE A 119 -19.92 24.44 -5.97
N ASN A 120 -20.40 25.10 -4.94
CA ASN A 120 -20.41 26.54 -4.79
C ASN A 120 -20.12 26.92 -3.32
N GLU A 121 -20.20 28.21 -2.98
CA GLU A 121 -19.91 28.74 -1.65
C GLU A 121 -20.78 28.13 -0.52
N LYS A 122 -21.92 27.48 -0.86
CA LYS A 122 -22.82 26.82 0.11
C LYS A 122 -22.50 25.34 0.30
N SER A 123 -21.54 24.79 -0.45
CA SER A 123 -21.23 23.36 -0.45
C SER A 123 -20.34 22.92 0.73
N GLY A 124 -19.96 23.84 1.64
CA GLY A 124 -19.23 23.50 2.86
C GLY A 124 -17.75 23.16 2.66
N TYR A 125 -17.15 23.62 1.56
CA TYR A 125 -15.72 23.49 1.33
C TYR A 125 -14.96 24.59 2.08
N GLU A 126 -13.88 24.20 2.75
CA GLU A 126 -12.96 25.14 3.40
C GLU A 126 -11.97 25.69 2.37
N VAL A 127 -11.90 27.01 2.25
CA VAL A 127 -10.97 27.67 1.31
C VAL A 127 -9.65 27.94 2.03
N VAL A 128 -8.55 27.41 1.47
CA VAL A 128 -7.20 27.56 2.02
C VAL A 128 -6.23 27.99 0.93
N LYS A 129 -5.08 28.54 1.31
CA LYS A 129 -4.05 29.01 0.39
C LYS A 129 -2.75 28.27 0.56
N ILE A 130 -2.04 28.10 -0.55
CA ILE A 130 -0.63 27.67 -0.62
C ILE A 130 0.14 28.85 -1.20
N ALA A 131 0.99 29.47 -0.38
CA ALA A 131 1.83 30.58 -0.76
C ALA A 131 3.07 30.12 -1.56
N LYS A 132 3.76 31.06 -2.20
CA LYS A 132 4.95 30.77 -3.02
C LYS A 132 6.10 30.12 -2.24
N GLU A 133 6.19 30.38 -0.94
CA GLU A 133 7.22 29.84 -0.05
C GLU A 133 6.92 28.43 0.44
N ASP A 134 5.67 27.96 0.26
CA ASP A 134 5.21 26.65 0.76
C ASP A 134 5.72 25.51 -0.12
N ASN A 135 5.91 24.35 0.50
CA ASN A 135 6.12 23.11 -0.26
C ASN A 135 4.78 22.61 -0.79
N LEU A 136 4.55 22.80 -2.09
CA LEU A 136 3.31 22.49 -2.79
C LEU A 136 2.81 21.05 -2.49
N PHE A 137 3.70 20.05 -2.66
CA PHE A 137 3.31 18.64 -2.55
C PHE A 137 3.02 18.23 -1.11
N LEU A 138 3.87 18.65 -0.17
CA LEU A 138 3.67 18.34 1.25
C LEU A 138 2.41 18.99 1.80
N THR A 139 2.14 20.22 1.39
CA THR A 139 0.96 20.97 1.85
C THR A 139 -0.34 20.38 1.30
N VAL A 140 -0.39 20.04 0.00
CA VAL A 140 -1.56 19.34 -0.57
C VAL A 140 -1.77 17.99 0.13
N ARG A 141 -0.70 17.20 0.34
CA ARG A 141 -0.79 15.92 1.04
C ARG A 141 -1.35 16.05 2.47
N LYS A 142 -0.95 17.08 3.20
CA LYS A 142 -1.49 17.39 4.53
C LYS A 142 -3.01 17.62 4.50
N TYR A 143 -3.53 18.38 3.51
CA TYR A 143 -4.96 18.59 3.38
C TYR A 143 -5.72 17.31 2.98
N MET A 144 -5.12 16.43 2.18
CA MET A 144 -5.73 15.14 1.82
C MET A 144 -5.96 14.22 3.02
N THR A 145 -5.17 14.34 4.08
CA THR A 145 -5.29 13.51 5.29
C THR A 145 -6.25 14.06 6.34
N ASN A 146 -6.74 15.30 6.19
CA ASN A 146 -7.54 15.99 7.21
C ASN A 146 -9.03 15.60 7.22
N ASN A 147 -9.47 14.69 6.37
CA ASN A 147 -10.87 14.24 6.28
C ASN A 147 -11.91 15.37 6.14
N LYS A 148 -11.55 16.43 5.42
CA LYS A 148 -12.43 17.57 5.08
C LYS A 148 -12.39 17.86 3.59
N ASN A 149 -13.44 18.53 3.08
CA ASN A 149 -13.46 19.05 1.73
C ASN A 149 -12.77 20.41 1.66
N TYR A 150 -11.90 20.61 0.65
CA TYR A 150 -11.12 21.83 0.49
C TYR A 150 -11.20 22.42 -0.92
N ILE A 151 -11.11 23.75 -0.98
CA ILE A 151 -10.64 24.47 -2.16
C ILE A 151 -9.27 25.03 -1.81
N ILE A 152 -8.23 24.56 -2.46
CA ILE A 152 -6.84 24.97 -2.25
C ILE A 152 -6.47 25.96 -3.36
N LEU A 153 -6.28 27.22 -3.02
CA LEU A 153 -5.81 28.26 -3.91
C LEU A 153 -4.28 28.25 -3.90
N VAL A 154 -3.68 27.95 -5.03
CA VAL A 154 -2.22 27.84 -5.19
C VAL A 154 -1.69 29.07 -5.88
N ASP A 155 -0.67 29.71 -5.29
CA ASP A 155 0.01 30.85 -5.86
C ASP A 155 0.52 30.55 -7.29
N GLU A 156 0.30 31.46 -8.23
CA GLU A 156 0.62 31.29 -9.64
C GLU A 156 2.12 31.06 -9.91
N SER A 157 3.00 31.54 -9.03
CA SER A 157 4.45 31.29 -9.11
C SER A 157 4.82 29.82 -9.02
N LEU A 158 3.93 28.96 -8.45
CA LEU A 158 4.11 27.51 -8.35
C LEU A 158 3.61 26.75 -9.59
N GLY A 159 3.19 27.47 -10.64
CA GLY A 159 2.59 26.92 -11.86
C GLY A 159 3.45 25.85 -12.56
N ALA A 160 4.77 25.96 -12.55
CA ALA A 160 5.68 24.99 -13.16
C ALA A 160 5.52 23.57 -12.61
N ASN A 161 5.09 23.43 -11.35
CA ASN A 161 4.89 22.13 -10.69
C ASN A 161 3.40 21.77 -10.53
N PHE A 162 2.48 22.67 -10.81
CA PHE A 162 1.06 22.49 -10.58
C PHE A 162 0.49 21.24 -11.25
N GLY A 163 0.79 21.03 -12.54
CA GLY A 163 0.30 19.87 -13.29
C GLY A 163 0.71 18.52 -12.71
N ARG A 164 1.81 18.46 -11.94
CA ARG A 164 2.26 17.21 -11.31
C ARG A 164 1.37 16.75 -10.16
N LEU A 165 0.50 17.62 -9.65
CA LEU A 165 -0.47 17.28 -8.60
C LEU A 165 -1.48 16.21 -9.05
N VAL A 166 -1.64 15.98 -10.36
CA VAL A 166 -2.50 14.91 -10.88
C VAL A 166 -2.10 13.51 -10.38
N GLN A 167 -0.86 13.32 -9.94
CA GLN A 167 -0.40 12.07 -9.32
C GLN A 167 -1.22 11.69 -8.09
N PHE A 168 -1.80 12.64 -7.38
CA PHE A 168 -2.64 12.40 -6.21
C PHE A 168 -4.05 11.88 -6.54
N LYS A 169 -4.42 11.77 -7.81
CA LYS A 169 -5.72 11.19 -8.24
C LYS A 169 -5.75 9.66 -8.23
N SER A 170 -4.62 9.02 -7.93
CA SER A 170 -4.47 7.57 -7.92
C SER A 170 -4.35 7.04 -6.49
N GLY A 171 -4.89 5.85 -6.24
CA GLY A 171 -4.77 5.19 -4.93
C GLY A 171 -5.60 5.82 -3.82
N LEU A 172 -6.66 6.55 -4.16
CA LEU A 172 -7.55 7.19 -3.19
C LEU A 172 -8.35 6.14 -2.40
N SER A 173 -8.72 6.47 -1.17
CA SER A 173 -9.74 5.69 -0.44
C SER A 173 -11.12 5.96 -1.04
N GLU A 174 -12.06 5.03 -0.86
CA GLU A 174 -13.46 5.23 -1.27
C GLU A 174 -14.13 6.41 -0.54
N GLN A 175 -13.63 6.74 0.64
CA GLN A 175 -14.13 7.82 1.49
C GLN A 175 -13.30 9.10 1.37
N GLN A 176 -12.44 9.20 0.35
CA GLN A 176 -11.61 10.38 0.12
C GLN A 176 -12.49 11.62 -0.01
N LYS A 177 -12.25 12.60 0.84
CA LYS A 177 -12.89 13.91 0.74
C LYS A 177 -12.42 14.63 -0.51
N SER A 178 -13.34 15.38 -1.11
CA SER A 178 -13.07 16.06 -2.38
C SER A 178 -12.28 17.35 -2.18
N ILE A 179 -11.27 17.55 -3.01
CA ILE A 179 -10.41 18.72 -2.98
C ILE A 179 -10.32 19.29 -4.38
N PHE A 180 -10.73 20.56 -4.53
CA PHE A 180 -10.37 21.34 -5.70
C PHE A 180 -9.07 22.09 -5.43
N ILE A 181 -8.14 22.04 -6.37
CA ILE A 181 -6.89 22.80 -6.35
C ILE A 181 -6.93 23.74 -7.55
N VAL A 182 -6.82 25.02 -7.29
CA VAL A 182 -6.91 26.05 -8.32
C VAL A 182 -5.65 26.92 -8.30
N LEU A 183 -4.97 27.00 -9.44
CA LEU A 183 -3.81 27.86 -9.63
C LEU A 183 -4.30 29.29 -9.86
N THR A 184 -4.17 30.15 -8.85
CA THR A 184 -4.68 31.52 -8.87
C THR A 184 -4.16 32.35 -7.72
N ASN A 185 -3.96 33.64 -7.93
CA ASN A 185 -3.70 34.62 -6.86
C ASN A 185 -4.99 35.25 -6.31
N GLN A 186 -6.16 34.95 -6.93
CA GLN A 186 -7.45 35.47 -6.48
C GLN A 186 -7.94 34.72 -5.23
N THR A 187 -8.70 35.45 -4.39
CA THR A 187 -9.48 34.86 -3.29
C THR A 187 -10.94 35.16 -3.57
N PRO A 188 -11.71 34.20 -4.08
CA PRO A 188 -13.08 34.44 -4.48
C PRO A 188 -13.99 34.62 -3.26
N THR A 189 -14.99 35.50 -3.39
CA THR A 189 -16.13 35.62 -2.47
C THR A 189 -17.30 34.74 -2.93
N ALA A 190 -17.46 34.56 -4.25
CA ALA A 190 -18.42 33.65 -4.85
C ALA A 190 -17.70 32.72 -5.83
N TYR A 191 -18.05 31.44 -5.82
CA TYR A 191 -17.44 30.48 -6.75
C TYR A 191 -18.43 29.41 -7.18
N LYS A 192 -18.18 28.88 -8.38
CA LYS A 192 -18.75 27.62 -8.84
C LYS A 192 -17.63 26.79 -9.45
N LEU A 193 -17.45 25.56 -8.97
CA LEU A 193 -16.46 24.62 -9.49
C LEU A 193 -17.14 23.31 -9.82
N GLN A 194 -16.85 22.79 -11.02
CA GLN A 194 -17.37 21.51 -11.49
C GLN A 194 -16.23 20.64 -11.97
N ALA A 195 -16.34 19.32 -11.76
CA ALA A 195 -15.40 18.35 -12.30
C ALA A 195 -16.12 17.02 -12.60
N THR A 196 -15.74 16.38 -13.70
CA THR A 196 -16.23 15.06 -14.09
C THR A 196 -15.05 14.13 -14.31
N HIS A 197 -15.17 12.92 -13.78
CA HIS A 197 -14.16 11.88 -13.86
C HIS A 197 -14.77 10.52 -14.22
N LYS A 198 -14.01 9.69 -14.93
CA LYS A 198 -14.25 8.24 -14.90
C LYS A 198 -13.64 7.70 -13.62
N VAL A 199 -14.42 6.96 -12.86
CA VAL A 199 -13.98 6.35 -11.58
C VAL A 199 -13.78 4.86 -11.81
N ASP A 200 -12.55 4.40 -11.59
CA ASP A 200 -12.20 2.98 -11.60
C ASP A 200 -11.96 2.53 -10.15
N LYS A 201 -12.73 1.52 -9.70
CA LYS A 201 -12.56 0.88 -8.39
C LYS A 201 -11.64 -0.32 -8.55
N LEU A 202 -10.51 -0.31 -7.87
CA LEU A 202 -9.44 -1.28 -8.00
C LEU A 202 -9.31 -2.09 -6.71
N SER A 203 -9.38 -3.41 -6.81
CA SER A 203 -9.30 -4.31 -5.65
C SER A 203 -7.87 -4.70 -5.34
N LEU A 204 -7.55 -4.74 -4.05
CA LEU A 204 -6.28 -5.20 -3.49
C LEU A 204 -6.57 -6.10 -2.28
N SER A 205 -5.58 -6.87 -1.86
CA SER A 205 -5.69 -7.67 -0.64
C SER A 205 -4.40 -7.62 0.16
N ASN A 206 -4.52 -7.55 1.49
CA ASN A 206 -3.47 -8.06 2.37
C ASN A 206 -3.70 -9.55 2.57
N VAL A 207 -2.63 -10.31 2.73
CA VAL A 207 -2.73 -11.71 3.16
C VAL A 207 -2.37 -11.76 4.64
N VAL A 208 -3.29 -12.22 5.48
CA VAL A 208 -3.15 -12.17 6.94
C VAL A 208 -3.35 -13.57 7.52
N GLY A 209 -2.38 -14.01 8.30
CA GLY A 209 -2.44 -15.24 9.08
C GLY A 209 -2.16 -14.95 10.55
N ILE A 210 -2.81 -15.65 11.46
CA ILE A 210 -2.68 -15.47 12.91
C ILE A 210 -2.31 -16.79 13.56
N ILE A 211 -1.33 -16.76 14.44
CA ILE A 211 -1.02 -17.81 15.39
C ILE A 211 -1.44 -17.28 16.76
N PRO A 212 -2.51 -17.83 17.39
CA PRO A 212 -2.99 -17.35 18.68
C PRO A 212 -1.96 -17.55 19.79
N GLY A 213 -1.65 -16.51 20.55
CA GLY A 213 -0.81 -16.61 21.73
C GLY A 213 -1.54 -17.25 22.91
N LYS A 214 -0.79 -17.97 23.77
CA LYS A 214 -1.35 -18.64 24.95
C LYS A 214 -1.25 -17.79 26.22
N SER A 215 -0.09 -17.15 26.43
CA SER A 215 0.22 -16.46 27.69
C SER A 215 -0.21 -15.00 27.70
N LEU A 216 -0.08 -14.28 26.57
CA LEU A 216 -0.36 -12.86 26.43
C LEU A 216 -1.25 -12.63 25.19
N PRO A 217 -2.53 -13.04 25.22
CA PRO A 217 -3.39 -13.08 24.04
C PRO A 217 -3.73 -11.71 23.45
N ASN A 218 -3.46 -10.63 24.18
CA ASN A 218 -3.70 -9.24 23.75
C ASN A 218 -2.43 -8.53 23.28
N GLU A 219 -1.30 -9.22 23.29
CA GLU A 219 -0.04 -8.71 22.76
C GLU A 219 0.27 -9.35 21.40
N TYR A 220 0.85 -8.57 20.48
CA TYR A 220 1.08 -9.02 19.11
C TYR A 220 2.53 -8.80 18.72
N VAL A 221 3.12 -9.82 18.11
CA VAL A 221 4.35 -9.69 17.30
C VAL A 221 3.93 -9.81 15.86
N ILE A 222 4.27 -8.80 15.03
CA ILE A 222 3.87 -8.74 13.63
C ILE A 222 5.11 -8.90 12.76
N PHE A 223 5.07 -9.90 11.86
CA PHE A 223 6.00 -10.04 10.75
C PHE A 223 5.30 -9.61 9.48
N SER A 224 5.93 -8.81 8.65
CA SER A 224 5.33 -8.32 7.41
C SER A 224 6.36 -8.25 6.28
N GLY A 225 5.91 -8.47 5.05
CA GLY A 225 6.61 -8.23 3.81
C GLY A 225 5.61 -7.78 2.76
N HIS A 226 6.03 -7.00 1.76
CA HIS A 226 5.16 -6.70 0.64
C HIS A 226 5.36 -7.72 -0.48
N TYR A 227 4.29 -8.06 -1.20
CA TYR A 227 4.37 -9.07 -2.26
C TYR A 227 4.12 -8.50 -3.66
N ASP A 228 3.91 -7.20 -3.76
CA ASP A 228 3.85 -6.50 -5.05
C ASP A 228 5.25 -6.09 -5.54
N HIS A 229 5.37 -5.86 -6.86
CA HIS A 229 6.57 -5.29 -7.46
C HIS A 229 6.22 -4.50 -8.74
N LEU A 230 7.22 -4.14 -9.54
CA LEU A 230 7.09 -3.16 -10.63
C LEU A 230 6.35 -3.67 -11.87
N GLY A 231 6.21 -4.99 -12.03
CA GLY A 231 5.52 -5.58 -13.18
C GLY A 231 6.39 -5.68 -14.44
N VAL A 232 5.79 -5.37 -15.58
CA VAL A 232 6.44 -5.45 -16.90
C VAL A 232 6.64 -4.05 -17.49
N ASN A 233 7.85 -3.73 -17.91
CA ASN A 233 8.16 -2.45 -18.56
C ASN A 233 9.12 -2.60 -19.74
N GLY A 234 8.59 -2.76 -20.94
CA GLY A 234 9.36 -2.93 -22.17
C GLY A 234 10.29 -1.75 -22.53
N LYS A 235 10.00 -0.53 -22.04
CA LYS A 235 10.87 0.64 -22.26
C LYS A 235 12.17 0.60 -21.45
N ARG A 236 12.22 -0.24 -20.44
CA ARG A 236 13.37 -0.43 -19.55
C ARG A 236 13.88 -1.87 -19.56
N ALA A 237 13.62 -2.60 -20.65
CA ALA A 237 14.08 -3.96 -20.80
C ALA A 237 15.62 -4.01 -20.78
N VAL A 238 16.15 -5.02 -20.08
CA VAL A 238 17.60 -5.29 -20.03
C VAL A 238 17.83 -6.61 -20.75
N ASN A 239 18.65 -6.60 -21.79
CA ASN A 239 18.93 -7.79 -22.61
C ASN A 239 17.66 -8.49 -23.17
N GLY A 240 16.60 -7.70 -23.45
CA GLY A 240 15.32 -8.22 -23.93
C GLY A 240 14.33 -8.66 -22.83
N ASP A 241 14.78 -8.76 -21.59
CA ASP A 241 13.91 -9.03 -20.44
C ASP A 241 13.25 -7.74 -19.97
N SER A 242 11.93 -7.74 -19.94
CA SER A 242 11.08 -6.62 -19.51
C SER A 242 10.34 -6.87 -18.20
N ILE A 243 10.49 -8.06 -17.60
CA ILE A 243 9.81 -8.44 -16.37
C ILE A 243 10.68 -8.09 -15.17
N TYR A 244 10.13 -7.30 -14.27
CA TYR A 244 10.75 -7.01 -12.98
C TYR A 244 10.32 -8.09 -11.98
N ASN A 245 11.04 -9.21 -11.93
CA ASN A 245 10.69 -10.38 -11.12
C ASN A 245 10.66 -10.08 -9.62
N GLY A 246 11.52 -9.16 -9.12
CA GLY A 246 11.53 -8.73 -7.74
C GLY A 246 11.87 -9.83 -6.74
N ALA A 247 12.91 -10.65 -7.01
CA ALA A 247 13.33 -11.69 -6.10
C ALA A 247 13.78 -11.11 -4.76
N ASN A 248 14.73 -10.15 -4.78
CA ASN A 248 15.19 -9.48 -3.57
C ASN A 248 14.20 -8.43 -3.04
N ASP A 249 13.37 -7.82 -3.90
CA ASP A 249 12.39 -6.77 -3.57
C ASP A 249 10.97 -7.22 -4.01
N ASP A 250 10.14 -7.79 -3.18
CA ASP A 250 10.38 -8.29 -1.82
C ASP A 250 9.92 -9.77 -1.71
N ALA A 251 10.19 -10.58 -2.78
CA ALA A 251 9.88 -12.01 -2.71
C ALA A 251 10.67 -12.68 -1.57
N ALA A 252 11.93 -12.28 -1.35
CA ALA A 252 12.76 -12.79 -0.26
C ALA A 252 12.17 -12.50 1.12
N GLY A 253 11.71 -11.26 1.39
CA GLY A 253 11.06 -10.91 2.65
C GLY A 253 9.72 -11.62 2.84
N THR A 254 8.92 -11.73 1.78
CA THR A 254 7.67 -12.51 1.78
C THR A 254 7.95 -14.00 2.03
N THR A 255 8.99 -14.57 1.43
CA THR A 255 9.45 -15.94 1.67
C THR A 255 9.83 -16.15 3.14
N ALA A 256 10.63 -15.25 3.69
CA ALA A 256 11.01 -15.31 5.11
C ALA A 256 9.79 -15.27 6.03
N MET A 257 8.79 -14.43 5.74
CA MET A 257 7.54 -14.35 6.50
C MET A 257 6.75 -15.67 6.42
N ILE A 258 6.64 -16.30 5.25
CA ILE A 258 5.97 -17.60 5.08
C ILE A 258 6.69 -18.70 5.88
N MET A 259 8.01 -18.73 5.84
CA MET A 259 8.81 -19.71 6.58
C MET A 259 8.70 -19.51 8.10
N LEU A 260 8.71 -18.27 8.58
CA LEU A 260 8.46 -17.94 9.98
C LEU A 260 7.06 -18.39 10.41
N SER A 261 6.05 -18.21 9.54
CA SER A 261 4.69 -18.66 9.83
C SER A 261 4.64 -20.19 10.07
N LYS A 262 5.34 -20.96 9.25
CA LYS A 262 5.47 -22.41 9.38
C LYS A 262 6.20 -22.80 10.67
N TYR A 263 7.31 -22.13 10.95
CA TYR A 263 8.12 -22.40 12.16
C TYR A 263 7.32 -22.12 13.43
N TYR A 264 6.70 -20.95 13.56
CA TYR A 264 5.96 -20.59 14.76
C TYR A 264 4.66 -21.39 14.94
N SER A 265 4.01 -21.83 13.85
CA SER A 265 2.79 -22.64 13.97
C SER A 265 3.04 -24.01 14.65
N VAL A 266 4.26 -24.53 14.55
CA VAL A 266 4.66 -25.79 15.21
C VAL A 266 5.09 -25.60 16.65
N LEU A 267 5.47 -24.36 17.03
CA LEU A 267 5.85 -24.02 18.41
C LEU A 267 4.64 -23.60 19.26
N ALA A 268 3.57 -23.13 18.65
CA ALA A 268 2.33 -22.72 19.32
C ALA A 268 1.50 -23.94 19.75
#